data_54212c355af7ac4cd3f0dc9e4978b5b5
#
_entry.id   54212c355af7ac4cd3f0dc9e4978b5b5
#
_cell.length_a   1.000
_cell.length_b   1.000
_cell.length_c   1.000
_cell.angle_alpha   90.00
_cell.angle_beta   90.00
_cell.angle_gamma   90.00
#
_symmetry.space_group_name_H-M   'P 1'
#
loop_
_entity.id
_entity.type
_entity.pdbx_description
1 polymer ?
#
loop_
_entity_poly.entity_id
_entity_poly.type
_entity_poly.pdbx_seq_one_letter_code
_entity_poly.pdbx_strand_id
1 'polypeptide(L)'
;MSMINEHPANDHLAEWHQKIGPPVSTAPAPRPVPGTLTGMTVTLKPLAPEHAADLYAAVEGEDKRHIYTYLGDEPYTSLEGFREAVTTKSQSQDPLFFAIINNQTQKPVGWAALMRIDTKNRVVEVGNILYSPSLQRTKAATEAMYLMAKHVFDDLGYRRYEWKCDNFNVPSKRAALRLGFTFEGVFRQHMVYKGRSRDTAWFSMIDSDWSVIKNGFEKWLDHGNFDSDGKQRLRLEHLRGELPGQKGPVALGL
;
A
#
# COMPACT_ATOMS: atom_id res chain seq x y z
N MET A 1 -27.39 -31.04 16.62
CA MET A 1 -28.20 -30.16 15.77
C MET A 1 -27.46 -28.83 15.64
N SER A 2 -26.66 -28.72 14.61
CA SER A 2 -25.83 -27.52 14.34
C SER A 2 -26.71 -26.51 13.62
N MET A 3 -26.96 -25.37 14.25
CA MET A 3 -27.61 -24.25 13.57
C MET A 3 -26.55 -23.56 12.70
N ILE A 4 -26.62 -23.85 11.40
CA ILE A 4 -25.93 -23.10 10.36
C ILE A 4 -26.58 -21.72 10.36
N ASN A 5 -25.85 -20.68 10.81
CA ASN A 5 -26.23 -19.29 10.57
C ASN A 5 -26.13 -19.04 9.06
N GLU A 6 -27.22 -19.28 8.36
CA GLU A 6 -27.42 -18.71 7.03
C GLU A 6 -27.49 -17.19 7.20
N HIS A 7 -26.44 -16.48 6.77
CA HIS A 7 -26.60 -15.08 6.46
C HIS A 7 -27.75 -14.98 5.46
N PRO A 8 -28.79 -14.18 5.71
CA PRO A 8 -29.84 -13.98 4.72
C PRO A 8 -29.13 -13.44 3.47
N ALA A 9 -29.12 -14.23 2.43
CA ALA A 9 -28.81 -13.75 1.09
C ALA A 9 -29.87 -12.66 0.81
N ASN A 10 -29.48 -11.39 1.04
CA ASN A 10 -30.28 -10.26 0.60
C ASN A 10 -30.27 -10.32 -0.93
N ASP A 11 -31.24 -11.02 -1.50
CA ASP A 11 -31.50 -11.04 -2.93
C ASP A 11 -32.00 -9.64 -3.32
N HIS A 12 -31.05 -8.71 -3.50
CA HIS A 12 -31.35 -7.41 -4.06
C HIS A 12 -31.72 -7.61 -5.54
N LEU A 13 -33.03 -7.50 -5.80
CA LEU A 13 -33.56 -7.58 -7.15
C LEU A 13 -33.92 -6.16 -7.62
N ALA A 14 -33.61 -5.84 -8.87
CA ALA A 14 -34.20 -4.70 -9.55
C ALA A 14 -35.69 -4.97 -9.86
N GLU A 15 -36.47 -3.94 -10.24
CA GLU A 15 -37.89 -4.09 -10.58
C GLU A 15 -38.17 -5.19 -11.63
N TRP A 16 -37.21 -5.46 -12.50
CA TRP A 16 -37.23 -6.52 -13.51
C TRP A 16 -36.60 -7.84 -13.08
N HIS A 17 -36.47 -8.10 -11.78
CA HIS A 17 -35.98 -9.34 -11.17
C HIS A 17 -34.52 -9.70 -11.52
N GLN A 18 -33.70 -8.72 -11.87
CA GLN A 18 -32.24 -8.94 -12.04
C GLN A 18 -31.50 -8.73 -10.72
N LYS A 19 -30.51 -9.59 -10.43
CA LYS A 19 -29.65 -9.43 -9.25
C LYS A 19 -28.83 -8.16 -9.38
N ILE A 20 -28.81 -7.36 -8.33
CA ILE A 20 -28.04 -6.13 -8.22
C ILE A 20 -27.19 -6.16 -6.95
N GLY A 21 -26.17 -5.32 -6.88
CA GLY A 21 -25.33 -5.19 -5.69
C GLY A 21 -26.10 -4.68 -4.48
N PRO A 22 -25.61 -4.96 -3.25
CA PRO A 22 -26.22 -4.46 -2.03
C PRO A 22 -26.19 -2.92 -1.99
N PRO A 23 -27.16 -2.28 -1.33
CA PRO A 23 -27.18 -0.84 -1.16
C PRO A 23 -26.00 -0.40 -0.30
N VAL A 24 -25.42 0.74 -0.66
CA VAL A 24 -24.32 1.36 0.08
C VAL A 24 -24.57 2.86 0.20
N SER A 25 -23.91 3.51 1.17
CA SER A 25 -23.97 4.97 1.27
C SER A 25 -23.48 5.62 -0.03
N THR A 26 -24.21 6.61 -0.53
CA THR A 26 -23.85 7.42 -1.70
C THR A 26 -23.00 8.64 -1.34
N ALA A 27 -22.81 8.92 -0.04
CA ALA A 27 -21.95 10.01 0.40
C ALA A 27 -20.49 9.76 0.00
N PRO A 28 -19.82 10.74 -0.63
CA PRO A 28 -18.41 10.59 -0.97
C PRO A 28 -17.55 10.54 0.30
N ALA A 29 -16.40 9.85 0.23
CA ALA A 29 -15.39 9.95 1.26
C ALA A 29 -14.67 11.31 1.19
N PRO A 30 -14.11 11.82 2.30
CA PRO A 30 -13.25 13.00 2.27
C PRO A 30 -11.99 12.72 1.44
N ARG A 31 -11.53 13.73 0.70
CA ARG A 31 -10.28 13.61 -0.02
C ARG A 31 -9.11 13.58 0.97
N PRO A 32 -8.13 12.67 0.83
CA PRO A 32 -6.89 12.73 1.61
C PRO A 32 -6.21 14.08 1.45
N VAL A 33 -5.76 14.64 2.55
CA VAL A 33 -5.02 15.91 2.60
C VAL A 33 -3.64 15.71 3.23
N PRO A 34 -2.67 16.59 2.96
CA PRO A 34 -1.37 16.52 3.61
C PRO A 34 -1.51 16.51 5.14
N GLY A 35 -0.94 15.52 5.79
CA GLY A 35 -0.99 15.35 7.24
C GLY A 35 0.13 14.44 7.73
N THR A 36 0.32 14.36 9.04
CA THR A 36 1.35 13.49 9.64
C THR A 36 0.69 12.25 10.23
N LEU A 37 1.22 11.07 9.88
CA LEU A 37 0.80 9.79 10.45
C LEU A 37 1.96 9.26 11.30
N THR A 38 1.77 9.19 12.61
CA THR A 38 2.83 8.84 13.56
C THR A 38 2.72 7.39 13.98
N GLY A 39 3.81 6.63 13.80
CA GLY A 39 4.00 5.28 14.30
C GLY A 39 5.12 5.19 15.33
N MET A 40 5.43 3.97 15.75
CA MET A 40 6.51 3.69 16.71
C MET A 40 7.91 3.79 16.06
N THR A 41 8.08 3.23 14.88
CA THR A 41 9.37 3.14 14.19
C THR A 41 9.50 4.14 13.05
N VAL A 42 8.38 4.60 12.50
CA VAL A 42 8.33 5.60 11.43
C VAL A 42 7.26 6.64 11.67
N THR A 43 7.49 7.80 11.07
CA THR A 43 6.50 8.86 10.92
C THR A 43 6.37 9.19 9.44
N LEU A 44 5.16 9.18 8.91
CA LEU A 44 4.89 9.63 7.55
C LEU A 44 4.55 11.12 7.59
N LYS A 45 5.33 11.92 6.87
CA LYS A 45 5.09 13.37 6.73
C LYS A 45 4.77 13.69 5.27
N PRO A 46 4.00 14.74 4.98
CA PRO A 46 3.89 15.22 3.61
C PRO A 46 5.28 15.35 2.99
N LEU A 47 5.46 14.84 1.76
CA LEU A 47 6.73 14.97 1.06
C LEU A 47 7.03 16.44 0.84
N ALA A 48 8.27 16.85 1.09
CA ALA A 48 8.70 18.23 1.00
C ALA A 48 10.13 18.34 0.44
N PRO A 49 10.51 19.49 -0.18
CA PRO A 49 11.83 19.64 -0.82
C PRO A 49 13.01 19.44 0.13
N GLU A 50 12.85 19.72 1.42
CA GLU A 50 13.89 19.49 2.45
C GLU A 50 14.25 18.01 2.63
N HIS A 51 13.39 17.09 2.26
CA HIS A 51 13.67 15.67 2.32
C HIS A 51 14.62 15.18 1.22
N ALA A 52 14.84 16.00 0.17
CA ALA A 52 15.51 15.55 -1.05
C ALA A 52 16.94 15.07 -0.82
N ALA A 53 17.73 15.80 -0.02
CA ALA A 53 19.15 15.48 0.17
C ALA A 53 19.36 14.11 0.86
N ASP A 54 18.66 13.86 1.96
CA ASP A 54 18.76 12.60 2.69
C ASP A 54 18.14 11.42 1.90
N LEU A 55 17.02 11.66 1.19
CA LEU A 55 16.41 10.65 0.31
C LEU A 55 17.35 10.28 -0.84
N TYR A 56 17.98 11.28 -1.48
CA TYR A 56 18.93 11.03 -2.56
C TYR A 56 20.10 10.17 -2.07
N ALA A 57 20.73 10.55 -0.97
CA ALA A 57 21.82 9.77 -0.36
C ALA A 57 21.41 8.32 -0.02
N ALA A 58 20.14 8.11 0.35
CA ALA A 58 19.63 6.79 0.66
C ALA A 58 19.40 5.90 -0.58
N VAL A 59 19.19 6.47 -1.77
CA VAL A 59 18.78 5.77 -3.00
C VAL A 59 19.75 5.93 -4.17
N GLU A 60 20.75 6.79 -4.08
CA GLU A 60 21.79 6.96 -5.11
C GLU A 60 22.76 5.78 -5.16
N GLY A 61 23.45 5.65 -6.27
CA GLY A 61 24.48 4.64 -6.47
C GLY A 61 24.08 3.58 -7.50
N GLU A 62 25.09 3.07 -8.20
CA GLU A 62 24.90 2.10 -9.29
C GLU A 62 24.28 0.79 -8.79
N ASP A 63 24.64 0.37 -7.58
CA ASP A 63 24.13 -0.81 -6.90
C ASP A 63 22.65 -0.72 -6.54
N LYS A 64 22.10 0.51 -6.47
CA LYS A 64 20.70 0.78 -6.09
C LYS A 64 19.79 1.07 -7.28
N ARG A 65 20.31 1.12 -8.52
CA ARG A 65 19.47 1.42 -9.70
C ARG A 65 18.30 0.46 -9.88
N HIS A 66 18.44 -0.77 -9.42
CA HIS A 66 17.40 -1.79 -9.50
C HIS A 66 16.09 -1.42 -8.80
N ILE A 67 16.11 -0.52 -7.80
CA ILE A 67 14.91 -0.06 -7.10
C ILE A 67 13.95 0.72 -8.01
N TYR A 68 14.46 1.29 -9.11
CA TYR A 68 13.71 2.05 -10.09
C TYR A 68 13.12 1.19 -11.22
N THR A 69 13.44 -0.10 -11.28
CA THR A 69 13.04 -0.98 -12.39
C THR A 69 11.53 -0.92 -12.70
N TYR A 70 10.70 -0.90 -11.67
CA TYR A 70 9.23 -0.90 -11.80
C TYR A 70 8.57 0.42 -11.41
N LEU A 71 9.36 1.45 -11.12
CA LEU A 71 8.87 2.82 -10.90
C LEU A 71 8.75 3.56 -12.23
N GLY A 72 7.88 4.59 -12.25
CA GLY A 72 7.78 5.47 -13.41
C GLY A 72 9.03 6.33 -13.61
N ASP A 73 9.74 6.63 -12.53
CA ASP A 73 10.99 7.39 -12.57
C ASP A 73 12.17 6.53 -13.07
N GLU A 74 13.13 7.17 -13.73
CA GLU A 74 14.46 6.61 -13.95
C GLU A 74 15.38 6.90 -12.75
N PRO A 75 16.50 6.15 -12.59
CA PRO A 75 17.51 6.47 -11.59
C PRO A 75 18.05 7.89 -11.81
N TYR A 76 18.01 8.70 -10.78
CA TYR A 76 18.52 10.06 -10.82
C TYR A 76 20.06 10.07 -10.76
N THR A 77 20.67 10.91 -11.60
CA THR A 77 22.14 11.02 -11.72
C THR A 77 22.72 12.19 -10.93
N SER A 78 21.87 13.06 -10.36
CA SER A 78 22.30 14.21 -9.57
C SER A 78 21.29 14.53 -8.46
N LEU A 79 21.77 15.11 -7.38
CA LEU A 79 20.94 15.63 -6.30
C LEU A 79 20.01 16.74 -6.79
N GLU A 80 20.44 17.56 -7.72
CA GLU A 80 19.62 18.66 -8.26
C GLU A 80 18.38 18.12 -9.00
N GLY A 81 18.58 17.22 -9.95
CA GLY A 81 17.45 16.58 -10.66
C GLY A 81 16.52 15.79 -9.72
N PHE A 82 17.08 15.14 -8.69
CA PHE A 82 16.27 14.48 -7.67
C PHE A 82 15.46 15.48 -6.85
N ARG A 83 16.05 16.63 -6.47
CA ARG A 83 15.36 17.70 -5.72
C ARG A 83 14.22 18.32 -6.54
N GLU A 84 14.41 18.55 -7.83
CA GLU A 84 13.35 19.01 -8.72
C GLU A 84 12.18 18.02 -8.76
N ALA A 85 12.48 16.73 -8.87
CA ALA A 85 11.46 15.69 -8.85
C ALA A 85 10.73 15.62 -7.50
N VAL A 86 11.44 15.71 -6.37
CA VAL A 86 10.83 15.77 -5.04
C VAL A 86 9.96 17.01 -4.90
N THR A 87 10.42 18.17 -5.38
CA THR A 87 9.65 19.42 -5.36
C THR A 87 8.35 19.28 -6.16
N THR A 88 8.43 18.74 -7.37
CA THR A 88 7.24 18.48 -8.20
C THR A 88 6.26 17.51 -7.52
N LYS A 89 6.77 16.41 -6.96
CA LYS A 89 5.96 15.42 -6.24
C LYS A 89 5.30 16.03 -4.99
N SER A 90 5.99 16.91 -4.28
CA SER A 90 5.46 17.55 -3.05
C SER A 90 4.27 18.48 -3.31
N GLN A 91 4.14 19.01 -4.51
CA GLN A 91 3.04 19.89 -4.93
C GLN A 91 1.84 19.12 -5.48
N SER A 92 2.00 17.81 -5.71
CA SER A 92 0.95 16.97 -6.27
C SER A 92 -0.15 16.69 -5.24
N GLN A 93 -1.41 16.76 -5.71
CA GLN A 93 -2.59 16.41 -4.93
C GLN A 93 -3.10 14.99 -5.24
N ASP A 94 -2.69 14.43 -6.39
CA ASP A 94 -2.96 13.07 -6.82
C ASP A 94 -1.91 12.69 -7.89
N PRO A 95 -0.88 11.95 -7.50
CA PRO A 95 -0.60 11.29 -6.20
C PRO A 95 -0.30 12.26 -5.04
N LEU A 96 -0.82 11.97 -3.83
CA LEU A 96 -0.45 12.65 -2.59
C LEU A 96 0.70 11.90 -1.92
N PHE A 97 1.89 12.49 -1.91
CA PHE A 97 3.11 11.84 -1.45
C PHE A 97 3.41 12.06 0.03
N PHE A 98 3.88 11.00 0.69
CA PHE A 98 4.38 11.00 2.06
C PHE A 98 5.83 10.54 2.09
N ALA A 99 6.70 11.32 2.72
CA ALA A 99 8.04 10.88 3.11
C ALA A 99 7.94 9.97 4.34
N ILE A 100 8.68 8.87 4.32
CA ILE A 100 8.76 7.91 5.42
C ILE A 100 10.01 8.24 6.23
N ILE A 101 9.81 8.81 7.41
CA ILE A 101 10.88 9.24 8.31
C ILE A 101 11.15 8.14 9.32
N ASN A 102 12.37 7.67 9.41
CA ASN A 102 12.78 6.74 10.45
C ASN A 102 12.86 7.48 11.79
N ASN A 103 12.09 7.03 12.79
CA ASN A 103 11.99 7.73 14.08
C ASN A 103 13.31 7.71 14.89
N GLN A 104 14.16 6.71 14.70
CA GLN A 104 15.44 6.62 15.39
C GLN A 104 16.49 7.61 14.82
N THR A 105 16.57 7.69 13.49
CA THR A 105 17.57 8.53 12.81
C THR A 105 17.05 9.91 12.45
N GLN A 106 15.74 10.12 12.51
CA GLN A 106 15.04 11.34 12.05
C GLN A 106 15.27 11.67 10.56
N LYS A 107 15.71 10.67 9.78
CA LYS A 107 15.98 10.83 8.34
C LYS A 107 14.88 10.16 7.51
N PRO A 108 14.53 10.76 6.36
CA PRO A 108 13.65 10.12 5.39
C PRO A 108 14.41 8.93 4.73
N VAL A 109 13.73 7.80 4.65
CA VAL A 109 14.28 6.54 4.15
C VAL A 109 13.49 5.99 2.95
N GLY A 110 12.49 6.73 2.49
CA GLY A 110 11.65 6.39 1.36
C GLY A 110 10.43 7.29 1.27
N TRP A 111 9.57 7.00 0.30
CA TRP A 111 8.24 7.59 0.20
C TRP A 111 7.21 6.58 -0.28
N ALA A 112 5.95 6.93 -0.10
CA ALA A 112 4.79 6.27 -0.70
C ALA A 112 3.72 7.32 -0.99
N ALA A 113 2.76 7.01 -1.86
CA ALA A 113 1.69 7.94 -2.19
C ALA A 113 0.31 7.29 -2.11
N LEU A 114 -0.70 8.09 -1.75
CA LEU A 114 -2.10 7.83 -2.04
C LEU A 114 -2.42 8.42 -3.41
N MET A 115 -2.98 7.62 -4.30
CA MET A 115 -3.19 8.04 -5.69
C MET A 115 -4.48 7.45 -6.28
N ARG A 116 -4.86 7.97 -7.46
CA ARG A 116 -6.13 7.57 -8.11
C ARG A 116 -7.30 7.68 -7.14
N ILE A 117 -7.40 8.85 -6.52
CA ILE A 117 -8.30 9.13 -5.41
C ILE A 117 -9.71 9.36 -5.97
N ASP A 118 -10.56 8.34 -5.87
CA ASP A 118 -11.97 8.40 -6.24
C ASP A 118 -12.85 8.51 -4.98
N THR A 119 -13.11 9.73 -4.57
CA THR A 119 -13.93 10.01 -3.39
C THR A 119 -15.37 9.54 -3.55
N LYS A 120 -15.91 9.61 -4.77
CA LYS A 120 -17.31 9.22 -5.06
C LYS A 120 -17.50 7.71 -4.85
N ASN A 121 -16.60 6.89 -5.37
CA ASN A 121 -16.64 5.45 -5.21
C ASN A 121 -15.93 4.99 -3.92
N ARG A 122 -15.30 5.91 -3.19
CA ARG A 122 -14.52 5.65 -1.96
C ARG A 122 -13.41 4.62 -2.21
N VAL A 123 -12.64 4.85 -3.29
CA VAL A 123 -11.52 4.01 -3.72
C VAL A 123 -10.25 4.85 -3.74
N VAL A 124 -9.14 4.29 -3.26
CA VAL A 124 -7.83 4.91 -3.33
C VAL A 124 -6.75 3.85 -3.47
N GLU A 125 -5.66 4.17 -4.15
CA GLU A 125 -4.53 3.28 -4.36
C GLU A 125 -3.33 3.74 -3.54
N VAL A 126 -2.58 2.80 -2.94
CA VAL A 126 -1.21 3.06 -2.52
C VAL A 126 -0.27 2.70 -3.64
N GLY A 127 0.58 3.64 -4.03
CA GLY A 127 1.51 3.45 -5.13
C GLY A 127 2.72 4.37 -5.07
N ASN A 128 3.49 4.40 -6.16
CA ASN A 128 4.73 5.18 -6.24
C ASN A 128 5.66 4.95 -5.04
N ILE A 129 5.78 3.69 -4.59
CA ILE A 129 6.53 3.32 -3.40
C ILE A 129 8.02 3.26 -3.72
N LEU A 130 8.79 4.18 -3.20
CA LEU A 130 10.26 4.17 -3.23
C LEU A 130 10.80 3.87 -1.84
N TYR A 131 11.42 2.72 -1.66
CA TYR A 131 12.06 2.30 -0.43
C TYR A 131 13.57 2.20 -0.62
N SER A 132 14.33 2.92 0.19
CA SER A 132 15.77 2.70 0.27
C SER A 132 16.10 1.27 0.74
N PRO A 133 17.30 0.75 0.45
CA PRO A 133 17.71 -0.56 0.96
C PRO A 133 17.61 -0.68 2.49
N SER A 134 17.83 0.41 3.24
CA SER A 134 17.71 0.42 4.71
C SER A 134 16.28 0.31 5.21
N LEU A 135 15.27 0.66 4.39
CA LEU A 135 13.85 0.51 4.74
C LEU A 135 13.29 -0.85 4.31
N GLN A 136 13.78 -1.41 3.21
CA GLN A 136 13.26 -2.67 2.66
C GLN A 136 13.35 -3.82 3.67
N ARG A 137 12.26 -4.63 3.75
CA ARG A 137 12.15 -5.82 4.62
C ARG A 137 12.27 -5.55 6.12
N THR A 138 12.04 -4.32 6.56
CA THR A 138 12.08 -3.93 7.96
C THR A 138 10.70 -3.88 8.62
N LYS A 139 10.67 -3.82 9.96
CA LYS A 139 9.48 -3.50 10.74
C LYS A 139 8.91 -2.15 10.33
N ALA A 140 9.78 -1.17 10.14
CA ALA A 140 9.45 0.19 9.72
C ALA A 140 8.69 0.24 8.38
N ALA A 141 9.11 -0.55 7.38
CA ALA A 141 8.40 -0.65 6.10
C ALA A 141 6.97 -1.20 6.24
N THR A 142 6.79 -2.17 7.13
CA THR A 142 5.46 -2.74 7.40
C THR A 142 4.57 -1.76 8.16
N GLU A 143 5.13 -1.06 9.14
CA GLU A 143 4.41 -0.03 9.91
C GLU A 143 3.97 1.13 9.01
N ALA A 144 4.81 1.58 8.08
CA ALA A 144 4.44 2.62 7.11
C ALA A 144 3.18 2.23 6.32
N MET A 145 3.10 1.00 5.82
CA MET A 145 1.91 0.53 5.09
C MET A 145 0.70 0.37 6.00
N TYR A 146 0.88 -0.07 7.24
CA TYR A 146 -0.18 -0.11 8.24
C TYR A 146 -0.77 1.28 8.51
N LEU A 147 0.07 2.28 8.72
CA LEU A 147 -0.35 3.66 8.98
C LEU A 147 -1.16 4.24 7.81
N MET A 148 -0.74 3.99 6.58
CA MET A 148 -1.47 4.43 5.40
C MET A 148 -2.82 3.73 5.27
N ALA A 149 -2.87 2.41 5.45
CA ALA A 149 -4.12 1.65 5.40
C ALA A 149 -5.08 2.08 6.52
N LYS A 150 -4.56 2.28 7.75
CA LYS A 150 -5.32 2.78 8.90
C LYS A 150 -5.93 4.14 8.59
N HIS A 151 -5.15 5.06 8.03
CA HIS A 151 -5.66 6.37 7.63
C HIS A 151 -6.78 6.27 6.59
N VAL A 152 -6.61 5.41 5.59
CA VAL A 152 -7.61 5.22 4.52
C VAL A 152 -8.93 4.67 5.06
N PHE A 153 -8.89 3.66 5.92
CA PHE A 153 -10.11 3.00 6.41
C PHE A 153 -10.68 3.65 7.65
N ASP A 154 -9.85 3.90 8.69
CA ASP A 154 -10.35 4.39 9.98
C ASP A 154 -10.64 5.90 9.96
N ASP A 155 -9.77 6.71 9.35
CA ASP A 155 -9.90 8.16 9.40
C ASP A 155 -10.76 8.70 8.24
N LEU A 156 -10.60 8.13 7.04
CA LEU A 156 -11.23 8.63 5.82
C LEU A 156 -12.47 7.83 5.38
N GLY A 157 -12.69 6.62 5.90
CA GLY A 157 -13.86 5.80 5.60
C GLY A 157 -13.96 5.32 4.16
N TYR A 158 -12.83 5.08 3.51
CA TYR A 158 -12.82 4.48 2.17
C TYR A 158 -13.28 3.02 2.24
N ARG A 159 -13.89 2.52 1.15
CA ARG A 159 -14.36 1.14 1.06
C ARG A 159 -13.36 0.20 0.44
N ARG A 160 -12.41 0.75 -0.36
CA ARG A 160 -11.47 -0.03 -1.14
C ARG A 160 -10.13 0.67 -1.18
N TYR A 161 -9.10 -0.08 -0.86
CA TYR A 161 -7.71 0.31 -0.91
C TYR A 161 -6.97 -0.60 -1.88
N GLU A 162 -6.36 -0.03 -2.91
CA GLU A 162 -5.79 -0.77 -4.03
C GLU A 162 -4.26 -0.81 -3.96
N TRP A 163 -3.71 -1.89 -4.50
CA TRP A 163 -2.29 -2.04 -4.80
C TRP A 163 -2.14 -2.58 -6.21
N LYS A 164 -1.32 -1.93 -7.04
CA LYS A 164 -1.05 -2.36 -8.40
C LYS A 164 0.44 -2.41 -8.65
N CYS A 165 0.89 -3.43 -9.36
CA CYS A 165 2.28 -3.53 -9.76
C CYS A 165 2.43 -4.18 -11.13
N ASP A 166 3.60 -4.00 -11.75
CA ASP A 166 3.98 -4.79 -12.91
C ASP A 166 3.90 -6.28 -12.56
N ASN A 167 3.33 -7.10 -13.43
CA ASN A 167 3.16 -8.53 -13.20
C ASN A 167 4.50 -9.27 -13.06
N PHE A 168 5.61 -8.70 -13.56
CA PHE A 168 6.96 -9.21 -13.33
C PHE A 168 7.56 -8.79 -11.97
N ASN A 169 6.95 -7.83 -11.26
CA ASN A 169 7.43 -7.38 -9.95
C ASN A 169 7.04 -8.37 -8.85
N VAL A 170 7.70 -9.52 -8.82
CA VAL A 170 7.46 -10.58 -7.81
C VAL A 170 7.59 -10.08 -6.37
N PRO A 171 8.61 -9.28 -6.01
CA PRO A 171 8.70 -8.71 -4.67
C PRO A 171 7.47 -7.88 -4.26
N SER A 172 6.93 -7.06 -5.16
CA SER A 172 5.74 -6.25 -4.90
C SER A 172 4.48 -7.10 -4.74
N LYS A 173 4.30 -8.14 -5.58
CA LYS A 173 3.18 -9.10 -5.45
C LYS A 173 3.21 -9.79 -4.08
N ARG A 174 4.39 -10.27 -3.66
CA ARG A 174 4.58 -10.90 -2.34
C ARG A 174 4.31 -9.93 -1.19
N ALA A 175 4.74 -8.67 -1.33
CA ALA A 175 4.47 -7.64 -0.33
C ALA A 175 2.97 -7.38 -0.19
N ALA A 176 2.24 -7.21 -1.30
CA ALA A 176 0.79 -7.01 -1.29
C ALA A 176 0.06 -8.15 -0.55
N LEU A 177 0.34 -9.41 -0.90
CA LEU A 177 -0.26 -10.57 -0.24
C LEU A 177 0.07 -10.64 1.25
N ARG A 178 1.35 -10.42 1.59
CA ARG A 178 1.80 -10.41 2.98
C ARG A 178 1.06 -9.35 3.80
N LEU A 179 0.87 -8.17 3.25
CA LEU A 179 0.18 -7.05 3.90
C LEU A 179 -1.33 -7.25 4.02
N GLY A 180 -1.91 -8.24 3.33
CA GLY A 180 -3.33 -8.56 3.43
C GLY A 180 -4.17 -8.14 2.24
N PHE A 181 -3.55 -7.69 1.16
CA PHE A 181 -4.28 -7.46 -0.09
C PHE A 181 -4.68 -8.79 -0.74
N THR A 182 -5.87 -8.84 -1.28
CA THR A 182 -6.38 -9.96 -2.08
C THR A 182 -6.06 -9.73 -3.56
N PHE A 183 -5.53 -10.76 -4.24
CA PHE A 183 -5.27 -10.71 -5.68
C PHE A 183 -6.58 -10.82 -6.46
N GLU A 184 -6.81 -9.92 -7.42
CA GLU A 184 -8.03 -9.88 -8.22
C GLU A 184 -7.82 -10.31 -9.68
N GLY A 185 -6.64 -10.07 -10.24
CA GLY A 185 -6.36 -10.44 -11.61
C GLY A 185 -5.19 -9.71 -12.23
N VAL A 186 -4.97 -9.98 -13.53
CA VAL A 186 -3.95 -9.31 -14.34
C VAL A 186 -4.61 -8.64 -15.53
N PHE A 187 -4.37 -7.33 -15.69
CA PHE A 187 -4.72 -6.61 -16.89
C PHE A 187 -3.58 -6.74 -17.89
N ARG A 188 -3.83 -7.45 -18.99
CA ARG A 188 -2.83 -7.67 -20.03
C ARG A 188 -2.64 -6.42 -20.88
N GLN A 189 -1.38 -6.10 -21.25
CA GLN A 189 -1.02 -4.93 -22.06
C GLN A 189 -1.65 -3.63 -21.53
N HIS A 190 -1.72 -3.49 -20.20
CA HIS A 190 -2.45 -2.42 -19.52
C HIS A 190 -1.80 -1.05 -19.74
N MET A 191 -0.47 -1.00 -19.76
CA MET A 191 0.28 0.25 -19.84
C MET A 191 1.49 0.12 -20.74
N VAL A 192 1.91 1.23 -21.31
CA VAL A 192 3.24 1.40 -21.91
C VAL A 192 4.03 2.33 -20.97
N TYR A 193 5.17 1.88 -20.47
CA TYR A 193 6.08 2.72 -19.70
C TYR A 193 7.54 2.34 -19.98
N LYS A 194 8.44 3.31 -19.99
CA LYS A 194 9.86 3.12 -20.33
C LYS A 194 10.05 2.36 -21.66
N GLY A 195 9.19 2.63 -22.64
CA GLY A 195 9.20 1.97 -23.94
C GLY A 195 8.84 0.49 -23.94
N ARG A 196 8.24 -0.04 -22.87
CA ARG A 196 7.89 -1.45 -22.69
C ARG A 196 6.42 -1.65 -22.38
N SER A 197 5.88 -2.79 -22.80
CA SER A 197 4.54 -3.23 -22.39
C SER A 197 4.54 -3.69 -20.94
N ARG A 198 3.52 -3.30 -20.20
CA ARG A 198 3.29 -3.73 -18.82
C ARG A 198 1.94 -4.41 -18.71
N ASP A 199 1.95 -5.65 -18.25
CA ASP A 199 0.81 -6.31 -17.66
C ASP A 199 0.74 -5.89 -16.19
N THR A 200 -0.44 -5.55 -15.69
CA THR A 200 -0.59 -5.06 -14.31
C THR A 200 -1.35 -6.05 -13.47
N ALA A 201 -0.72 -6.53 -12.40
CA ALA A 201 -1.36 -7.30 -11.34
C ALA A 201 -2.11 -6.36 -10.40
N TRP A 202 -3.38 -6.68 -10.10
CA TRP A 202 -4.30 -5.92 -9.28
C TRP A 202 -4.57 -6.63 -7.97
N PHE A 203 -4.54 -5.85 -6.89
CA PHE A 203 -4.82 -6.31 -5.54
C PHE A 203 -5.67 -5.27 -4.82
N SER A 204 -6.47 -5.71 -3.84
CA SER A 204 -7.28 -4.83 -3.00
C SER A 204 -7.37 -5.30 -1.56
N MET A 205 -7.61 -4.37 -0.66
CA MET A 205 -8.26 -4.56 0.63
C MET A 205 -9.62 -3.88 0.57
N ILE A 206 -10.63 -4.46 1.20
CA ILE A 206 -11.95 -3.83 1.33
C ILE A 206 -12.29 -3.59 2.79
N ASP A 207 -13.22 -2.69 3.03
CA ASP A 207 -13.62 -2.27 4.38
C ASP A 207 -14.08 -3.44 5.27
N SER A 208 -14.75 -4.43 4.69
CA SER A 208 -15.15 -5.65 5.42
C SER A 208 -13.99 -6.52 5.89
N ASP A 209 -12.83 -6.46 5.23
CA ASP A 209 -11.63 -7.23 5.58
C ASP A 209 -10.76 -6.48 6.59
N TRP A 210 -10.93 -5.15 6.68
CA TRP A 210 -10.01 -4.28 7.40
C TRP A 210 -9.86 -4.61 8.88
N SER A 211 -10.94 -4.98 9.56
CA SER A 211 -10.86 -5.32 10.99
C SER A 211 -9.93 -6.51 11.29
N VAL A 212 -9.97 -7.53 10.43
CA VAL A 212 -9.11 -8.71 10.53
C VAL A 212 -7.66 -8.36 10.18
N ILE A 213 -7.46 -7.58 9.12
CA ILE A 213 -6.15 -7.13 8.66
C ILE A 213 -5.49 -6.23 9.71
N LYS A 214 -6.23 -5.25 10.24
CA LYS A 214 -5.78 -4.33 11.28
C LYS A 214 -5.30 -5.08 12.53
N ASN A 215 -6.10 -6.00 13.04
CA ASN A 215 -5.74 -6.82 14.19
C ASN A 215 -4.44 -7.63 13.93
N GLY A 216 -4.29 -8.16 12.72
CA GLY A 216 -3.05 -8.83 12.31
C GLY A 216 -1.83 -7.90 12.37
N PHE A 217 -1.95 -6.68 11.85
CA PHE A 217 -0.88 -5.67 11.92
C PHE A 217 -0.54 -5.29 13.36
N GLU A 218 -1.55 -5.01 14.19
CA GLU A 218 -1.35 -4.59 15.58
C GLU A 218 -0.63 -5.67 16.39
N LYS A 219 -1.05 -6.93 16.26
CA LYS A 219 -0.36 -8.07 16.88
C LYS A 219 1.07 -8.25 16.35
N TRP A 220 1.27 -8.06 15.05
CA TRP A 220 2.59 -8.23 14.45
C TRP A 220 3.54 -7.12 14.87
N LEU A 221 3.07 -5.88 14.97
CA LEU A 221 3.85 -4.72 15.38
C LEU A 221 4.16 -4.70 16.89
N ASP A 222 3.46 -5.50 17.67
CA ASP A 222 3.69 -5.61 19.12
C ASP A 222 5.15 -5.95 19.44
N HIS A 223 5.66 -5.37 20.50
CA HIS A 223 7.03 -5.61 20.96
C HIS A 223 7.33 -7.08 21.24
N GLY A 224 6.36 -7.80 21.83
CA GLY A 224 6.47 -9.22 22.16
C GLY A 224 6.64 -10.14 20.96
N ASN A 225 6.33 -9.67 19.75
CA ASN A 225 6.53 -10.43 18.51
C ASN A 225 7.96 -10.38 17.99
N PHE A 226 8.87 -9.63 18.60
CA PHE A 226 10.27 -9.53 18.18
C PHE A 226 11.20 -9.98 19.31
N ASP A 227 12.29 -10.67 18.95
CA ASP A 227 13.37 -11.01 19.86
C ASP A 227 14.35 -9.85 20.05
N SER A 228 15.40 -10.07 20.86
CA SER A 228 16.46 -9.09 21.13
C SER A 228 17.21 -8.62 19.87
N ASP A 229 17.24 -9.44 18.84
CA ASP A 229 17.90 -9.13 17.56
C ASP A 229 16.95 -8.45 16.56
N GLY A 230 15.70 -8.16 16.97
CA GLY A 230 14.67 -7.56 16.15
C GLY A 230 14.02 -8.52 15.13
N LYS A 231 14.23 -9.83 15.28
CA LYS A 231 13.65 -10.85 14.41
C LYS A 231 12.24 -11.21 14.86
N GLN A 232 11.29 -11.20 13.92
CA GLN A 232 9.90 -11.57 14.22
C GLN A 232 9.79 -13.03 14.69
N ARG A 233 8.98 -13.28 15.71
CA ARG A 233 8.63 -14.61 16.23
C ARG A 233 7.55 -15.27 15.37
N LEU A 234 6.50 -14.51 15.05
CA LEU A 234 5.41 -14.94 14.17
C LEU A 234 5.31 -14.03 12.96
N ARG A 235 4.98 -14.61 11.83
CA ARG A 235 4.77 -13.88 10.58
C ARG A 235 3.43 -13.14 10.62
N LEU A 236 3.34 -12.03 9.88
CA LEU A 236 2.12 -11.22 9.79
C LEU A 236 0.93 -12.05 9.28
N GLU A 237 1.17 -12.89 8.28
CA GLU A 237 0.14 -13.74 7.67
C GLU A 237 -0.46 -14.74 8.69
N HIS A 238 0.36 -15.28 9.59
CA HIS A 238 -0.11 -16.19 10.65
C HIS A 238 -0.93 -15.44 11.71
N LEU A 239 -0.53 -14.23 12.07
CA LEU A 239 -1.22 -13.41 13.08
C LEU A 239 -2.54 -12.82 12.57
N ARG A 240 -2.62 -12.55 11.27
CA ARG A 240 -3.84 -12.08 10.61
C ARG A 240 -4.86 -13.22 10.41
N GLY A 241 -4.37 -14.44 10.12
CA GLY A 241 -5.20 -15.53 9.67
C GLY A 241 -5.56 -15.44 8.17
N GLU A 242 -6.47 -16.30 7.74
CA GLU A 242 -6.94 -16.36 6.35
C GLU A 242 -7.99 -15.29 6.07
N LEU A 243 -7.95 -14.72 4.87
CA LEU A 243 -8.96 -13.78 4.37
C LEU A 243 -9.85 -14.49 3.35
N PRO A 244 -11.18 -14.27 3.40
CA PRO A 244 -12.09 -14.79 2.39
C PRO A 244 -11.66 -14.35 0.99
N GLY A 245 -11.65 -15.28 0.03
CA GLY A 245 -11.31 -15.00 -1.36
C GLY A 245 -9.82 -14.79 -1.67
N GLN A 246 -8.92 -14.83 -0.68
CA GLN A 246 -7.49 -14.74 -0.92
C GLN A 246 -6.99 -16.00 -1.64
N LYS A 247 -6.48 -15.82 -2.86
CA LYS A 247 -5.87 -16.93 -3.63
C LYS A 247 -4.43 -17.13 -3.16
N GLY A 248 -4.05 -18.39 -2.95
CA GLY A 248 -2.70 -18.74 -2.55
C GLY A 248 -1.64 -18.41 -3.62
N PRO A 249 -0.34 -18.54 -3.27
CA PRO A 249 0.79 -18.18 -4.14
C PRO A 249 0.80 -18.87 -5.50
N VAL A 250 0.31 -20.10 -5.59
CA VAL A 250 0.30 -20.91 -6.84
C VAL A 250 -0.53 -20.25 -7.95
N ALA A 251 -1.61 -19.55 -7.60
CA ALA A 251 -2.44 -18.84 -8.59
C ALA A 251 -1.77 -17.59 -9.18
N LEU A 252 -0.63 -17.17 -8.63
CA LEU A 252 0.06 -15.92 -8.99
C LEU A 252 1.35 -16.17 -9.79
N GLY A 253 1.76 -17.42 -10.00
CA GLY A 253 3.05 -17.75 -10.62
C GLY A 253 4.25 -17.25 -9.80
N LEU A 254 4.17 -17.33 -8.46
CA LEU A 254 5.19 -16.86 -7.51
C LEU A 254 6.15 -17.98 -7.12
#